data_5d117188f91e9bee22e40a309ad4de6e
#
_entry.id   5d117188f91e9bee22e40a309ad4de6e
#
_cell.length_a   1.000
_cell.length_b   1.000
_cell.length_c   1.000
_cell.angle_alpha   90.00
_cell.angle_beta   90.00
_cell.angle_gamma   90.00
#
_symmetry.space_group_name_H-M   'P 1'
#
loop_
_entity.id
_entity.type
_entity.pdbx_description
1 polymer ?
#
loop_
_entity_poly.entity_id
_entity_poly.type
_entity_poly.pdbx_seq_one_letter_code
_entity_poly.pdbx_strand_id
1 'polypeptide(L)'
;LCFFFSMLITNDVALITFVPFTFTVLRLSGEEAVRKLAVPVVVLQTIAANLGSMLTPIGNPQNLYLYGKIQMSPIAFIKLMLPYSAVSLLFLLICTAVAAKHSGIAVRDVAGALQAEDAGQETAGWRRYLPVFYLILFLLCLLTVAHMIPYPVTLGIVVLGVGILDRTIIGKVDYSLLLTFVGFFIFIGNIGRMPAFCSFLQKIIEGREVMTAVAASQVISNVPAALLLSGFTENVKALIVGTNLGGLGTLIASMASLISYKQVASQIPGEKKRYFGWFTVANVGFLLPLLFINGLL
;
A
#
# COMPACT_ATOMS: atom_id res chain seq x y z
N LEU A 1 8.17 8.01 7.73
CA LEU A 1 6.82 8.53 7.46
C LEU A 1 6.01 7.52 6.64
N CYS A 2 6.37 7.16 5.40
CA CYS A 2 5.60 6.24 4.54
C CYS A 2 5.16 4.96 5.25
N PHE A 3 6.03 4.34 6.06
CA PHE A 3 5.72 3.13 6.81
C PHE A 3 4.53 3.30 7.77
N PHE A 4 4.53 4.37 8.55
CA PHE A 4 3.46 4.59 9.54
C PHE A 4 2.18 5.13 8.92
N PHE A 5 2.28 6.05 7.97
CA PHE A 5 1.09 6.58 7.31
C PHE A 5 0.35 5.54 6.49
N SER A 6 1.07 4.63 5.81
CA SER A 6 0.44 3.56 5.04
C SER A 6 -0.39 2.58 5.88
N MET A 7 -0.18 2.53 7.19
CA MET A 7 -1.04 1.77 8.09
C MET A 7 -2.47 2.33 8.18
N LEU A 8 -2.64 3.62 7.91
CA LEU A 8 -3.89 4.36 8.11
C LEU A 8 -4.56 4.80 6.81
N ILE A 9 -3.76 5.23 5.81
CA ILE A 9 -4.26 5.86 4.57
C ILE A 9 -4.01 5.03 3.31
N THR A 10 -3.67 3.78 3.44
CA THR A 10 -3.22 2.84 2.39
C THR A 10 -1.82 3.13 1.82
N ASN A 11 -1.17 2.08 1.30
CA ASN A 11 0.15 2.18 0.68
C ASN A 11 0.15 3.10 -0.56
N ASP A 12 -0.89 3.02 -1.38
CA ASP A 12 -1.01 3.78 -2.62
C ASP A 12 -1.10 5.28 -2.35
N VAL A 13 -1.98 5.67 -1.41
CA VAL A 13 -2.17 7.07 -1.00
C VAL A 13 -0.91 7.61 -0.33
N ALA A 14 -0.25 6.82 0.51
CA ALA A 14 1.02 7.22 1.12
C ALA A 14 2.07 7.56 0.05
N LEU A 15 2.19 6.74 -1.02
CA LEU A 15 3.18 6.99 -2.07
C LEU A 15 2.80 8.15 -3.00
N ILE A 16 1.52 8.31 -3.33
CA ILE A 16 1.04 9.47 -4.09
C ILE A 16 1.37 10.78 -3.36
N THR A 17 1.35 10.75 -2.03
CA THR A 17 1.64 11.92 -1.20
C THR A 17 3.14 12.13 -0.99
N PHE A 18 3.84 11.10 -0.52
CA PHE A 18 5.22 11.28 -0.04
C PHE A 18 6.29 11.23 -1.13
N VAL A 19 6.06 10.58 -2.28
CA VAL A 19 7.07 10.54 -3.35
C VAL A 19 7.23 11.91 -4.02
N PRO A 20 6.16 12.64 -4.42
CA PRO A 20 6.34 14.02 -4.92
C PRO A 20 6.98 14.94 -3.90
N PHE A 21 6.56 14.84 -2.62
CA PHE A 21 7.18 15.60 -1.54
C PHE A 21 8.70 15.34 -1.45
N THR A 22 9.13 14.08 -1.58
CA THR A 22 10.54 13.72 -1.61
C THR A 22 11.27 14.40 -2.78
N PHE A 23 10.68 14.42 -3.98
CA PHE A 23 11.29 15.12 -5.11
C PHE A 23 11.41 16.61 -4.86
N THR A 24 10.41 17.25 -4.24
CA THR A 24 10.48 18.69 -3.85
C THR A 24 11.65 18.93 -2.89
N VAL A 25 11.75 18.14 -1.82
CA VAL A 25 12.85 18.25 -0.83
C VAL A 25 14.23 18.04 -1.48
N LEU A 26 14.36 17.03 -2.33
CA LEU A 26 15.64 16.74 -2.99
C LEU A 26 16.04 17.85 -3.97
N ARG A 27 15.09 18.43 -4.70
CA ARG A 27 15.35 19.57 -5.61
C ARG A 27 15.81 20.80 -4.85
N LEU A 28 15.21 21.10 -3.70
CA LEU A 28 15.66 22.17 -2.81
C LEU A 28 17.10 21.96 -2.28
N SER A 29 17.50 20.69 -2.14
CA SER A 29 18.85 20.29 -1.72
C SER A 29 19.87 20.30 -2.89
N GLY A 30 19.41 20.48 -4.13
CA GLY A 30 20.24 20.60 -5.34
C GLY A 30 20.19 19.37 -6.26
N GLU A 31 20.62 19.55 -7.51
CA GLU A 31 20.56 18.50 -8.55
C GLU A 31 21.40 17.25 -8.21
N GLU A 32 22.48 17.41 -7.49
CA GLU A 32 23.31 16.27 -7.03
C GLU A 32 22.55 15.39 -6.05
N ALA A 33 21.76 16.01 -5.16
CA ALA A 33 20.89 15.27 -4.23
C ALA A 33 19.83 14.47 -5.00
N VAL A 34 19.18 15.06 -5.98
CA VAL A 34 18.22 14.35 -6.85
C VAL A 34 18.88 13.16 -7.54
N ARG A 35 20.02 13.38 -8.20
CA ARG A 35 20.73 12.34 -8.96
C ARG A 35 21.18 11.17 -8.08
N LYS A 36 21.67 11.44 -6.87
CA LYS A 36 22.19 10.39 -5.98
C LYS A 36 21.09 9.70 -5.17
N LEU A 37 20.13 10.45 -4.65
CA LEU A 37 19.19 9.99 -3.61
C LEU A 37 17.79 9.66 -4.11
N ALA A 38 17.31 10.24 -5.22
CA ALA A 38 15.92 10.05 -5.63
C ALA A 38 15.55 8.57 -5.80
N VAL A 39 16.36 7.81 -6.54
CA VAL A 39 16.09 6.39 -6.79
C VAL A 39 16.09 5.56 -5.50
N PRO A 40 17.18 5.54 -4.70
CA PRO A 40 17.20 4.70 -3.49
C PRO A 40 16.14 5.12 -2.46
N VAL A 41 15.88 6.42 -2.30
CA VAL A 41 14.86 6.90 -1.35
C VAL A 41 13.47 6.48 -1.79
N VAL A 42 13.11 6.66 -3.07
CA VAL A 42 11.76 6.27 -3.56
C VAL A 42 11.59 4.75 -3.51
N VAL A 43 12.62 3.95 -3.78
CA VAL A 43 12.56 2.50 -3.62
C VAL A 43 12.30 2.13 -2.15
N LEU A 44 13.04 2.71 -1.20
CA LEU A 44 12.82 2.46 0.23
C LEU A 44 11.44 2.96 0.70
N GLN A 45 10.94 4.08 0.17
CA GLN A 45 9.58 4.56 0.45
C GLN A 45 8.52 3.56 -0.05
N THR A 46 8.73 2.97 -1.23
CA THR A 46 7.81 1.98 -1.79
C THR A 46 7.76 0.72 -0.93
N ILE A 47 8.91 0.20 -0.54
CA ILE A 47 9.02 -0.94 0.37
C ILE A 47 8.39 -0.58 1.73
N ALA A 48 8.68 0.60 2.26
CA ALA A 48 8.13 1.07 3.53
C ALA A 48 6.60 1.19 3.50
N ALA A 49 6.02 1.67 2.39
CA ALA A 49 4.57 1.76 2.24
C ALA A 49 3.93 0.36 2.16
N ASN A 50 4.50 -0.55 1.38
CA ASN A 50 3.99 -1.92 1.27
C ASN A 50 4.07 -2.68 2.61
N LEU A 51 5.21 -2.58 3.32
CA LEU A 51 5.45 -3.30 4.57
C LEU A 51 4.78 -2.65 5.79
N GLY A 52 4.60 -1.34 5.78
CA GLY A 52 3.85 -0.64 6.82
C GLY A 52 2.36 -0.96 6.75
N SER A 53 1.79 -0.87 5.55
CA SER A 53 0.37 -1.10 5.31
C SER A 53 -0.12 -2.50 5.66
N MET A 54 0.77 -3.49 5.74
CA MET A 54 0.39 -4.86 6.10
C MET A 54 -0.04 -5.02 7.56
N LEU A 55 0.33 -4.08 8.46
CA LEU A 55 0.05 -4.22 9.89
C LEU A 55 -1.44 -4.05 10.24
N THR A 56 -2.19 -3.32 9.42
CA THR A 56 -3.61 -3.01 9.71
C THR A 56 -4.54 -3.54 8.63
N PRO A 57 -5.81 -3.83 8.97
CA PRO A 57 -6.81 -4.23 7.99
C PRO A 57 -7.06 -3.18 6.90
N ILE A 58 -6.94 -1.89 7.23
CA ILE A 58 -7.23 -0.77 6.32
C ILE A 58 -6.04 -0.35 5.46
N GLY A 59 -4.83 -0.84 5.76
CA GLY A 59 -3.61 -0.44 5.06
C GLY A 59 -3.59 -0.85 3.58
N ASN A 60 -4.32 -1.91 3.21
CA ASN A 60 -4.39 -2.43 1.84
C ASN A 60 -5.79 -2.96 1.52
N PRO A 61 -6.26 -2.86 0.26
CA PRO A 61 -7.56 -3.41 -0.15
C PRO A 61 -7.69 -4.92 0.08
N GLN A 62 -6.63 -5.71 -0.20
CA GLN A 62 -6.65 -7.15 0.05
C GLN A 62 -6.76 -7.50 1.53
N ASN A 63 -6.14 -6.70 2.41
CA ASN A 63 -6.26 -6.89 3.85
C ASN A 63 -7.70 -6.70 4.31
N LEU A 64 -8.32 -5.62 3.86
CA LEU A 64 -9.71 -5.30 4.21
C LEU A 64 -10.65 -6.39 3.73
N TYR A 65 -10.45 -6.90 2.51
CA TYR A 65 -11.24 -7.99 1.95
C TYR A 65 -11.09 -9.29 2.74
N LEU A 66 -9.85 -9.76 2.97
CA LEU A 66 -9.58 -11.00 3.68
C LEU A 66 -9.99 -10.91 5.16
N TYR A 67 -9.77 -9.76 5.79
CA TYR A 67 -10.22 -9.46 7.14
C TYR A 67 -11.73 -9.60 7.28
N GLY A 68 -12.51 -9.01 6.36
CA GLY A 68 -13.95 -9.11 6.34
C GLY A 68 -14.46 -10.55 6.10
N LYS A 69 -13.72 -11.34 5.32
CA LYS A 69 -14.09 -12.73 5.02
C LYS A 69 -14.07 -13.65 6.24
N ILE A 70 -13.10 -13.50 7.16
CA ILE A 70 -12.95 -14.37 8.33
C ILE A 70 -13.46 -13.75 9.64
N GLN A 71 -14.00 -12.54 9.58
CA GLN A 71 -14.58 -11.82 10.73
C GLN A 71 -13.67 -11.82 11.98
N MET A 72 -12.35 -11.72 11.77
CA MET A 72 -11.39 -11.64 12.88
C MET A 72 -11.43 -10.27 13.54
N SER A 73 -11.00 -10.17 14.80
CA SER A 73 -10.89 -8.87 15.45
C SER A 73 -9.69 -8.07 14.90
N PRO A 74 -9.73 -6.72 14.92
CA PRO A 74 -8.59 -5.89 14.50
C PRO A 74 -7.29 -6.22 15.26
N ILE A 75 -7.41 -6.52 16.55
CA ILE A 75 -6.27 -6.91 17.40
C ILE A 75 -5.67 -8.24 16.96
N ALA A 76 -6.51 -9.22 16.58
CA ALA A 76 -6.04 -10.50 16.07
C ALA A 76 -5.29 -10.35 14.74
N PHE A 77 -5.77 -9.46 13.84
CA PHE A 77 -5.09 -9.13 12.60
C PHE A 77 -3.72 -8.50 12.87
N ILE A 78 -3.66 -7.49 13.76
CA ILE A 78 -2.41 -6.83 14.14
C ILE A 78 -1.43 -7.84 14.73
N LYS A 79 -1.87 -8.72 15.64
CA LYS A 79 -1.01 -9.77 16.21
C LYS A 79 -0.45 -10.72 15.16
N LEU A 80 -1.23 -11.07 14.14
CA LEU A 80 -0.80 -11.93 13.03
C LEU A 80 0.32 -11.26 12.22
N MET A 81 0.18 -9.95 11.92
CA MET A 81 1.11 -9.24 11.04
C MET A 81 2.28 -8.56 11.77
N LEU A 82 2.19 -8.43 13.10
CA LEU A 82 3.18 -7.72 13.92
C LEU A 82 4.62 -8.24 13.76
N PRO A 83 4.89 -9.56 13.77
CA PRO A 83 6.27 -10.06 13.61
C PRO A 83 6.90 -9.60 12.31
N TYR A 84 6.14 -9.71 11.20
CA TYR A 84 6.61 -9.30 9.87
C TYR A 84 6.83 -7.78 9.78
N SER A 85 5.90 -6.98 10.32
CA SER A 85 6.02 -5.53 10.34
C SER A 85 7.18 -5.05 11.20
N ALA A 86 7.40 -5.66 12.37
CA ALA A 86 8.49 -5.28 13.27
C ALA A 86 9.86 -5.55 12.64
N VAL A 87 10.05 -6.74 12.05
CA VAL A 87 11.29 -7.07 11.33
C VAL A 87 11.49 -6.17 10.13
N SER A 88 10.43 -5.90 9.37
CA SER A 88 10.47 -4.99 8.23
C SER A 88 10.90 -3.57 8.63
N LEU A 89 10.36 -3.06 9.73
CA LEU A 89 10.75 -1.75 10.26
C LEU A 89 12.24 -1.72 10.65
N LEU A 90 12.71 -2.76 11.33
CA LEU A 90 14.13 -2.87 11.71
C LEU A 90 15.02 -2.85 10.46
N PHE A 91 14.71 -3.65 9.43
CA PHE A 91 15.48 -3.66 8.19
C PHE A 91 15.43 -2.30 7.47
N LEU A 92 14.27 -1.65 7.43
CA LEU A 92 14.14 -0.31 6.84
C LEU A 92 14.98 0.71 7.59
N LEU A 93 15.02 0.67 8.91
CA LEU A 93 15.84 1.58 9.72
C LEU A 93 17.34 1.35 9.45
N ILE A 94 17.78 0.11 9.36
CA ILE A 94 19.17 -0.24 9.02
C ILE A 94 19.49 0.26 7.60
N CYS A 95 18.66 -0.03 6.60
CA CYS A 95 18.90 0.39 5.23
C CYS A 95 18.92 1.92 5.08
N THR A 96 18.02 2.63 5.76
CA THR A 96 17.99 4.09 5.74
C THR A 96 19.20 4.70 6.43
N ALA A 97 19.64 4.15 7.57
CA ALA A 97 20.83 4.59 8.27
C ALA A 97 22.10 4.40 7.41
N VAL A 98 22.23 3.24 6.76
CA VAL A 98 23.32 2.95 5.83
C VAL A 98 23.29 3.90 4.63
N ALA A 99 22.14 4.09 4.01
CA ALA A 99 21.97 5.01 2.88
C ALA A 99 22.32 6.44 3.26
N ALA A 100 21.86 6.92 4.41
CA ALA A 100 22.16 8.25 4.93
C ALA A 100 23.68 8.44 5.17
N LYS A 101 24.35 7.47 5.78
CA LYS A 101 25.79 7.53 6.03
C LYS A 101 26.62 7.59 4.74
N HIS A 102 26.19 6.88 3.69
CA HIS A 102 26.93 6.83 2.41
C HIS A 102 26.58 8.00 1.47
N SER A 103 25.50 8.73 1.71
CA SER A 103 25.08 9.82 0.84
C SER A 103 26.04 11.01 0.85
N GLY A 104 26.65 11.31 2.00
CA GLY A 104 27.52 12.47 2.20
C GLY A 104 26.83 13.81 1.94
N ILE A 105 25.50 13.83 1.74
CA ILE A 105 24.72 15.01 1.42
C ILE A 105 24.11 15.54 2.71
N ALA A 106 24.51 16.76 3.13
CA ALA A 106 23.79 17.49 4.15
C ALA A 106 22.46 18.00 3.56
N VAL A 107 21.35 17.50 4.05
CA VAL A 107 20.04 18.06 3.70
C VAL A 107 19.99 19.47 4.32
N ARG A 108 19.93 20.51 3.47
CA ARG A 108 19.74 21.90 3.92
C ARG A 108 18.42 21.99 4.68
N ASP A 109 18.36 22.96 5.59
CA ASP A 109 17.13 23.25 6.34
C ASP A 109 16.00 23.63 5.37
N VAL A 110 15.19 22.61 5.01
CA VAL A 110 14.08 22.72 4.06
C VAL A 110 12.84 23.30 4.74
N ALA A 111 12.80 23.32 6.07
CA ALA A 111 11.64 23.77 6.83
C ALA A 111 11.28 25.24 6.52
N GLY A 112 12.27 26.09 6.38
CA GLY A 112 12.05 27.50 6.03
C GLY A 112 11.54 27.71 4.59
N ALA A 113 11.97 26.88 3.65
CA ALA A 113 11.54 26.95 2.25
C ALA A 113 10.10 26.45 2.05
N LEU A 114 9.69 25.41 2.79
CA LEU A 114 8.32 24.88 2.75
C LEU A 114 7.31 25.83 3.39
N GLN A 115 7.71 26.55 4.45
CA GLN A 115 6.85 27.57 5.08
C GLN A 115 6.57 28.76 4.17
N ALA A 116 7.47 29.08 3.24
CA ALA A 116 7.29 30.17 2.28
C ALA A 116 6.28 29.84 1.16
N GLU A 117 6.13 28.56 0.79
CA GLU A 117 5.13 28.11 -0.20
C GLU A 117 3.71 28.06 0.38
N ASP A 118 3.54 27.74 1.66
CA ASP A 118 2.23 27.63 2.31
C ASP A 118 1.59 28.99 2.66
N ALA A 119 2.37 30.06 2.70
CA ALA A 119 1.91 31.40 3.08
C ALA A 119 0.96 32.06 2.04
N GLY A 120 0.67 31.44 0.91
CA GLY A 120 -0.11 31.99 -0.19
C GLY A 120 -1.54 31.49 -0.39
N GLN A 121 -1.99 30.50 0.38
CA GLN A 121 -3.35 29.95 0.20
C GLN A 121 -4.26 30.25 1.41
N GLU A 122 -4.81 31.45 1.46
CA GLU A 122 -5.98 31.72 2.30
C GLU A 122 -7.18 30.93 1.74
N THR A 123 -7.48 29.80 2.37
CA THR A 123 -8.72 29.06 2.11
C THR A 123 -9.90 29.83 2.72
N ALA A 124 -10.62 30.58 1.86
CA ALA A 124 -11.75 31.40 2.27
C ALA A 124 -12.99 30.53 2.62
N GLY A 125 -13.66 30.88 3.70
CA GLY A 125 -15.02 30.43 4.04
C GLY A 125 -15.11 28.99 4.57
N TRP A 126 -16.20 28.29 4.23
CA TRP A 126 -16.55 26.95 4.71
C TRP A 126 -15.51 25.86 4.35
N ARG A 127 -14.70 26.05 3.32
CA ARG A 127 -13.61 25.14 2.93
C ARG A 127 -12.59 24.90 4.05
N ARG A 128 -12.48 25.82 5.01
CA ARG A 128 -11.64 25.67 6.21
C ARG A 128 -12.05 24.47 7.08
N TYR A 129 -13.32 24.06 7.02
CA TYR A 129 -13.85 22.95 7.80
C TYR A 129 -13.79 21.60 7.08
N LEU A 130 -13.44 21.58 5.80
CA LEU A 130 -13.31 20.32 5.02
C LEU A 130 -12.35 19.31 5.64
N PRO A 131 -11.17 19.67 6.15
CA PRO A 131 -10.29 18.71 6.80
C PRO A 131 -10.95 18.03 8.02
N VAL A 132 -11.69 18.78 8.81
CA VAL A 132 -12.43 18.26 9.98
C VAL A 132 -13.55 17.34 9.52
N PHE A 133 -14.28 17.71 8.48
CA PHE A 133 -15.32 16.88 7.88
C PHE A 133 -14.75 15.52 7.40
N TYR A 134 -13.64 15.54 6.65
CA TYR A 134 -12.99 14.31 6.19
C TYR A 134 -12.41 13.49 7.33
N LEU A 135 -11.91 14.11 8.40
CA LEU A 135 -11.47 13.41 9.60
C LEU A 135 -12.64 12.67 10.27
N ILE A 136 -13.81 13.30 10.36
CA ILE A 136 -15.02 12.65 10.92
C ILE A 136 -15.44 11.47 10.04
N LEU A 137 -15.47 11.62 8.72
CA LEU A 137 -15.78 10.52 7.81
C LEU A 137 -14.76 9.39 7.92
N PHE A 138 -13.49 9.72 8.06
CA PHE A 138 -12.43 8.73 8.27
C PHE A 138 -12.64 7.93 9.56
N LEU A 139 -12.92 8.61 10.68
CA LEU A 139 -13.21 7.96 11.96
C LEU A 139 -14.45 7.07 11.86
N LEU A 140 -15.49 7.52 11.15
CA LEU A 140 -16.69 6.70 10.89
C LEU A 140 -16.34 5.43 10.11
N CYS A 141 -15.47 5.52 9.08
CA CYS A 141 -14.99 4.36 8.35
C CYS A 141 -14.20 3.40 9.26
N LEU A 142 -13.38 3.91 10.19
CA LEU A 142 -12.66 3.07 11.16
C LEU A 142 -13.63 2.29 12.08
N LEU A 143 -14.71 2.92 12.53
CA LEU A 143 -15.74 2.26 13.33
C LEU A 143 -16.45 1.15 12.53
N THR A 144 -16.63 1.34 11.23
CA THR A 144 -17.18 0.32 10.33
C THR A 144 -16.24 -0.87 10.19
N VAL A 145 -14.94 -0.63 10.01
CA VAL A 145 -13.92 -1.69 9.97
C VAL A 145 -13.84 -2.44 11.30
N ALA A 146 -14.06 -1.74 12.42
CA ALA A 146 -14.14 -2.36 13.74
C ALA A 146 -15.46 -3.15 13.97
N HIS A 147 -16.32 -3.27 12.94
CA HIS A 147 -17.64 -3.93 12.98
C HIS A 147 -18.64 -3.29 13.96
N MET A 148 -18.43 -2.03 14.33
CA MET A 148 -19.35 -1.29 15.21
C MET A 148 -20.52 -0.67 14.46
N ILE A 149 -20.35 -0.35 13.16
CA ILE A 149 -21.36 0.28 12.31
C ILE A 149 -21.51 -0.55 11.03
N PRO A 150 -22.75 -0.85 10.59
CA PRO A 150 -22.97 -1.54 9.32
C PRO A 150 -22.50 -0.73 8.13
N TYR A 151 -21.80 -1.37 7.18
CA TYR A 151 -21.23 -0.70 6.01
C TYR A 151 -22.24 0.08 5.14
N PRO A 152 -23.53 -0.33 4.95
CA PRO A 152 -24.47 0.44 4.16
C PRO A 152 -24.79 1.80 4.77
N VAL A 153 -24.81 1.90 6.10
CA VAL A 153 -25.04 3.16 6.84
C VAL A 153 -23.88 4.12 6.58
N THR A 154 -22.65 3.64 6.73
CA THR A 154 -21.44 4.44 6.48
C THR A 154 -21.36 4.87 5.02
N LEU A 155 -21.65 3.96 4.08
CA LEU A 155 -21.68 4.29 2.66
C LEU A 155 -22.68 5.40 2.37
N GLY A 156 -23.91 5.31 2.92
CA GLY A 156 -24.93 6.35 2.76
C GLY A 156 -24.45 7.71 3.29
N ILE A 157 -23.88 7.74 4.51
CA ILE A 157 -23.37 8.97 5.13
C ILE A 157 -22.22 9.58 4.28
N VAL A 158 -21.28 8.76 3.81
CA VAL A 158 -20.14 9.21 3.00
C VAL A 158 -20.63 9.77 1.66
N VAL A 159 -21.48 9.04 0.94
CA VAL A 159 -21.97 9.47 -0.38
C VAL A 159 -22.82 10.75 -0.26
N LEU A 160 -23.73 10.82 0.70
CA LEU A 160 -24.55 12.01 0.91
C LEU A 160 -23.70 13.18 1.42
N GLY A 161 -22.84 12.98 2.40
CA GLY A 161 -22.00 14.02 2.96
C GLY A 161 -21.05 14.63 1.93
N VAL A 162 -20.33 13.80 1.18
CA VAL A 162 -19.45 14.26 0.10
C VAL A 162 -20.25 14.87 -1.04
N GLY A 163 -21.40 14.27 -1.41
CA GLY A 163 -22.26 14.76 -2.47
C GLY A 163 -22.85 16.16 -2.19
N ILE A 164 -23.05 16.50 -0.92
CA ILE A 164 -23.57 17.82 -0.50
C ILE A 164 -22.42 18.84 -0.33
N LEU A 165 -21.34 18.44 0.36
CA LEU A 165 -20.28 19.36 0.78
C LEU A 165 -19.14 19.49 -0.23
N ASP A 166 -18.80 18.42 -0.97
CA ASP A 166 -17.70 18.45 -1.94
C ASP A 166 -17.93 17.56 -3.16
N ARG A 167 -18.88 17.93 -3.99
CA ARG A 167 -19.24 17.18 -5.21
C ARG A 167 -18.07 16.99 -6.18
N THR A 168 -17.08 17.87 -6.14
CA THR A 168 -15.95 17.82 -7.07
C THR A 168 -15.07 16.61 -6.87
N ILE A 169 -15.02 16.07 -5.66
CA ILE A 169 -14.24 14.87 -5.33
C ILE A 169 -14.86 13.61 -5.95
N ILE A 170 -16.17 13.54 -6.09
CA ILE A 170 -16.85 12.38 -6.72
C ILE A 170 -16.30 12.13 -8.12
N GLY A 171 -16.03 13.19 -8.90
CA GLY A 171 -15.43 13.07 -10.24
C GLY A 171 -13.95 12.67 -10.23
N LYS A 172 -13.28 12.70 -9.09
CA LYS A 172 -11.86 12.33 -8.93
C LYS A 172 -11.66 10.90 -8.40
N VAL A 173 -12.74 10.21 -8.07
CA VAL A 173 -12.70 8.80 -7.63
C VAL A 173 -12.20 7.94 -8.79
N ASP A 174 -11.30 7.00 -8.49
CA ASP A 174 -10.84 6.02 -9.47
C ASP A 174 -11.89 4.92 -9.69
N TYR A 175 -12.88 5.24 -10.53
CA TYR A 175 -13.91 4.29 -10.91
C TYR A 175 -13.36 3.10 -11.71
N SER A 176 -12.21 3.26 -12.39
CA SER A 176 -11.56 2.17 -13.11
C SER A 176 -11.09 1.08 -12.13
N LEU A 177 -10.55 1.49 -10.98
CA LEU A 177 -10.19 0.57 -9.91
C LEU A 177 -11.41 -0.17 -9.36
N LEU A 178 -12.50 0.53 -9.09
CA LEU A 178 -13.75 -0.09 -8.60
C LEU A 178 -14.32 -1.10 -9.59
N LEU A 179 -14.37 -0.75 -10.88
CA LEU A 179 -14.82 -1.65 -11.94
C LEU A 179 -13.91 -2.87 -12.09
N THR A 180 -12.62 -2.70 -11.90
CA THR A 180 -11.64 -3.80 -11.87
C THR A 180 -11.96 -4.79 -10.74
N PHE A 181 -12.28 -4.32 -9.54
CA PHE A 181 -12.73 -5.21 -8.45
C PHE A 181 -14.01 -5.95 -8.80
N VAL A 182 -15.01 -5.26 -9.35
CA VAL A 182 -16.25 -5.91 -9.82
C VAL A 182 -15.94 -6.98 -10.86
N GLY A 183 -15.08 -6.67 -11.84
CA GLY A 183 -14.61 -7.62 -12.85
C GLY A 183 -13.95 -8.86 -12.23
N PHE A 184 -13.08 -8.68 -11.23
CA PHE A 184 -12.46 -9.80 -10.51
C PHE A 184 -13.49 -10.65 -9.77
N PHE A 185 -14.47 -10.07 -9.08
CA PHE A 185 -15.52 -10.84 -8.41
C PHE A 185 -16.34 -11.68 -9.39
N ILE A 186 -16.71 -11.10 -10.53
CA ILE A 186 -17.42 -11.82 -11.61
C ILE A 186 -16.54 -12.96 -12.15
N PHE A 187 -15.27 -12.69 -12.43
CA PHE A 187 -14.32 -13.65 -12.94
C PHE A 187 -14.14 -14.84 -11.97
N ILE A 188 -13.88 -14.56 -10.69
CA ILE A 188 -13.71 -15.59 -9.66
C ILE A 188 -15.00 -16.40 -9.47
N GLY A 189 -16.16 -15.72 -9.46
CA GLY A 189 -17.44 -16.41 -9.38
C GLY A 189 -17.73 -17.35 -10.54
N ASN A 190 -17.24 -17.04 -11.75
CA ASN A 190 -17.37 -17.91 -12.92
C ASN A 190 -16.34 -19.06 -12.90
N ILE A 191 -15.07 -18.78 -12.61
CA ILE A 191 -14.02 -19.80 -12.51
C ILE A 191 -14.31 -20.80 -11.39
N GLY A 192 -14.85 -20.32 -10.26
CA GLY A 192 -15.26 -21.18 -9.15
C GLY A 192 -16.34 -22.22 -9.52
N ARG A 193 -16.98 -22.10 -10.69
CA ARG A 193 -17.92 -23.08 -11.22
C ARG A 193 -17.28 -24.14 -12.10
N MET A 194 -15.97 -24.06 -12.37
CA MET A 194 -15.22 -25.01 -13.19
C MET A 194 -14.52 -26.05 -12.30
N PRO A 195 -15.04 -27.30 -12.15
CA PRO A 195 -14.52 -28.26 -11.18
C PRO A 195 -13.05 -28.61 -11.41
N ALA A 196 -12.62 -28.73 -12.66
CA ALA A 196 -11.23 -29.04 -13.01
C ALA A 196 -10.26 -27.92 -12.56
N PHE A 197 -10.66 -26.65 -12.71
CA PHE A 197 -9.85 -25.51 -12.28
C PHE A 197 -9.82 -25.40 -10.75
N CYS A 198 -10.97 -25.61 -10.09
CA CYS A 198 -11.07 -25.61 -8.64
C CYS A 198 -10.17 -26.67 -8.01
N SER A 199 -10.23 -27.91 -8.47
CA SER A 199 -9.41 -29.00 -7.95
C SER A 199 -7.91 -28.79 -8.24
N PHE A 200 -7.56 -28.20 -9.38
CA PHE A 200 -6.19 -27.82 -9.70
C PHE A 200 -5.64 -26.75 -8.73
N LEU A 201 -6.39 -25.66 -8.52
CA LEU A 201 -5.97 -24.61 -7.59
C LEU A 201 -5.91 -25.09 -6.14
N GLN A 202 -6.92 -25.84 -5.68
CA GLN A 202 -6.92 -26.41 -4.33
C GLN A 202 -5.68 -27.26 -4.09
N LYS A 203 -5.33 -28.14 -5.04
CA LYS A 203 -4.14 -28.98 -4.95
C LYS A 203 -2.81 -28.20 -4.90
N ILE A 204 -2.74 -27.03 -5.56
CA ILE A 204 -1.55 -26.18 -5.53
C ILE A 204 -1.46 -25.41 -4.23
N ILE A 205 -2.60 -24.95 -3.70
CA ILE A 205 -2.69 -24.06 -2.55
C ILE A 205 -2.53 -24.83 -1.24
N GLU A 206 -3.10 -26.03 -1.16
CA GLU A 206 -3.18 -26.81 0.07
C GLU A 206 -1.82 -27.01 0.73
N GLY A 207 -1.67 -26.50 1.96
CA GLY A 207 -0.43 -26.52 2.73
C GLY A 207 0.69 -25.61 2.22
N ARG A 208 0.43 -24.81 1.17
CA ARG A 208 1.41 -23.89 0.55
C ARG A 208 0.83 -22.48 0.29
N GLU A 209 -0.17 -22.09 1.05
CA GLU A 209 -0.96 -20.88 0.83
C GLU A 209 -0.08 -19.64 0.74
N VAL A 210 0.89 -19.46 1.66
CA VAL A 210 1.80 -18.32 1.67
C VAL A 210 2.61 -18.25 0.39
N MET A 211 3.28 -19.36 0.02
CA MET A 211 4.14 -19.38 -1.18
C MET A 211 3.35 -19.21 -2.47
N THR A 212 2.18 -19.84 -2.53
CA THR A 212 1.27 -19.70 -3.68
C THR A 212 0.77 -18.27 -3.82
N ALA A 213 0.40 -17.62 -2.71
CA ALA A 213 -0.02 -16.23 -2.71
C ALA A 213 1.11 -15.27 -3.11
N VAL A 214 2.33 -15.49 -2.61
CA VAL A 214 3.52 -14.73 -3.02
C VAL A 214 3.76 -14.89 -4.52
N ALA A 215 3.77 -16.13 -5.04
CA ALA A 215 4.02 -16.40 -6.47
C ALA A 215 2.92 -15.82 -7.36
N ALA A 216 1.64 -15.99 -7.01
CA ALA A 216 0.52 -15.41 -7.73
C ALA A 216 0.60 -13.88 -7.78
N SER A 217 0.98 -13.25 -6.67
CA SER A 217 1.13 -11.78 -6.59
C SER A 217 2.16 -11.25 -7.58
N GLN A 218 3.21 -12.01 -7.88
CA GLN A 218 4.23 -11.58 -8.85
C GLN A 218 3.68 -11.46 -10.29
N VAL A 219 2.59 -12.15 -10.59
CA VAL A 219 2.01 -12.23 -11.94
C VAL A 219 0.76 -11.37 -12.08
N ILE A 220 -0.16 -11.47 -11.10
CA ILE A 220 -1.49 -10.83 -11.17
C ILE A 220 -1.69 -9.72 -10.14
N SER A 221 -0.65 -9.33 -9.38
CA SER A 221 -0.71 -8.41 -8.23
C SER A 221 -1.36 -9.02 -6.99
N ASN A 222 -0.99 -8.50 -5.81
CA ASN A 222 -1.40 -9.03 -4.51
C ASN A 222 -2.92 -8.94 -4.26
N VAL A 223 -3.60 -7.89 -4.74
CA VAL A 223 -5.05 -7.75 -4.55
C VAL A 223 -5.83 -8.79 -5.34
N PRO A 224 -5.65 -8.93 -6.68
CA PRO A 224 -6.26 -10.02 -7.44
C PRO A 224 -5.89 -11.41 -6.93
N ALA A 225 -4.64 -11.62 -6.50
CA ALA A 225 -4.20 -12.89 -5.91
C ALA A 225 -4.99 -13.22 -4.64
N ALA A 226 -5.19 -12.25 -3.74
CA ALA A 226 -6.01 -12.42 -2.54
C ALA A 226 -7.45 -12.81 -2.88
N LEU A 227 -8.06 -12.09 -3.83
CA LEU A 227 -9.43 -12.34 -4.27
C LEU A 227 -9.57 -13.74 -4.87
N LEU A 228 -8.68 -14.09 -5.80
CA LEU A 228 -8.70 -15.41 -6.48
C LEU A 228 -8.49 -16.55 -5.48
N LEU A 229 -7.40 -16.52 -4.74
CA LEU A 229 -6.98 -17.64 -3.90
C LEU A 229 -7.90 -17.86 -2.71
N SER A 230 -8.55 -16.81 -2.21
CA SER A 230 -9.46 -16.89 -1.07
C SER A 230 -10.72 -17.74 -1.33
N GLY A 231 -11.04 -18.03 -2.58
CA GLY A 231 -12.12 -18.95 -2.97
C GLY A 231 -11.76 -20.44 -2.87
N PHE A 232 -10.47 -20.77 -2.66
CA PHE A 232 -9.95 -22.11 -2.79
C PHE A 232 -9.19 -22.64 -1.58
N THR A 233 -9.15 -21.88 -0.48
CA THR A 233 -8.57 -22.32 0.80
C THR A 233 -9.35 -21.78 1.98
N GLU A 234 -9.40 -22.55 3.05
CA GLU A 234 -9.94 -22.11 4.35
C GLU A 234 -8.87 -21.39 5.21
N ASN A 235 -7.59 -21.50 4.86
CA ASN A 235 -6.50 -20.88 5.59
C ASN A 235 -6.28 -19.42 5.16
N VAL A 236 -7.29 -18.59 5.40
CA VAL A 236 -7.26 -17.16 5.05
C VAL A 236 -6.15 -16.39 5.78
N LYS A 237 -5.75 -16.84 6.99
CA LYS A 237 -4.63 -16.22 7.71
C LYS A 237 -3.32 -16.34 6.94
N ALA A 238 -3.03 -17.51 6.38
CA ALA A 238 -1.87 -17.73 5.53
C ALA A 238 -1.95 -16.89 4.24
N LEU A 239 -3.16 -16.71 3.67
CA LEU A 239 -3.33 -15.80 2.53
C LEU A 239 -3.07 -14.34 2.90
N ILE A 240 -3.49 -13.86 4.08
CA ILE A 240 -3.17 -12.52 4.57
C ILE A 240 -1.65 -12.32 4.58
N VAL A 241 -0.91 -13.25 5.20
CA VAL A 241 0.55 -13.20 5.21
C VAL A 241 1.12 -13.22 3.79
N GLY A 242 0.74 -14.23 3.00
CA GLY A 242 1.30 -14.46 1.67
C GLY A 242 1.05 -13.31 0.69
N THR A 243 -0.15 -12.71 0.69
CA THR A 243 -0.47 -11.59 -0.21
C THR A 243 0.18 -10.28 0.21
N ASN A 244 0.43 -10.08 1.51
CA ASN A 244 1.19 -8.93 1.99
C ASN A 244 2.68 -9.05 1.65
N LEU A 245 3.31 -10.19 1.93
CA LEU A 245 4.68 -10.46 1.52
C LEU A 245 4.82 -10.45 -0.01
N GLY A 246 3.81 -10.98 -0.71
CA GLY A 246 3.72 -11.00 -2.16
C GLY A 246 3.61 -9.62 -2.80
N GLY A 247 3.29 -8.57 -2.05
CA GLY A 247 3.37 -7.17 -2.52
C GLY A 247 4.79 -6.68 -2.78
N LEU A 248 5.80 -7.38 -2.24
CA LEU A 248 7.21 -7.22 -2.59
C LEU A 248 7.56 -8.08 -3.82
N GLY A 249 8.70 -7.77 -4.45
CA GLY A 249 9.23 -8.53 -5.59
C GLY A 249 9.14 -7.74 -6.89
N THR A 250 8.26 -8.13 -7.81
CA THR A 250 8.13 -7.46 -9.12
C THR A 250 7.36 -6.14 -9.04
N LEU A 251 7.50 -5.28 -10.05
CA LEU A 251 6.71 -4.04 -10.15
C LEU A 251 5.19 -4.30 -10.25
N ILE A 252 4.81 -5.46 -10.78
CA ILE A 252 3.39 -5.85 -10.94
C ILE A 252 2.81 -6.34 -9.62
N ALA A 253 3.65 -6.80 -8.70
CA ALA A 253 3.23 -7.43 -7.44
C ALA A 253 2.36 -6.50 -6.56
N SER A 254 2.51 -5.19 -6.68
CA SER A 254 1.70 -4.20 -5.96
C SER A 254 1.43 -2.97 -6.83
N MET A 255 0.21 -2.44 -6.77
CA MET A 255 -0.12 -1.16 -7.42
C MET A 255 0.74 -0.01 -6.89
N ALA A 256 1.05 0.00 -5.60
CA ALA A 256 1.95 0.95 -4.97
C ALA A 256 3.32 1.01 -5.68
N SER A 257 3.85 -0.14 -6.09
CA SER A 257 5.11 -0.24 -6.85
C SER A 257 5.02 0.41 -8.23
N LEU A 258 3.89 0.24 -8.92
CA LEU A 258 3.63 0.88 -10.21
C LEU A 258 3.46 2.40 -10.07
N ILE A 259 2.81 2.88 -9.01
CA ILE A 259 2.66 4.31 -8.71
C ILE A 259 4.03 4.95 -8.54
N SER A 260 4.89 4.39 -7.71
CA SER A 260 6.24 4.90 -7.49
C SER A 260 7.06 4.91 -8.79
N TYR A 261 7.01 3.83 -9.57
CA TYR A 261 7.68 3.75 -10.86
C TYR A 261 7.21 4.84 -11.82
N LYS A 262 5.88 5.05 -11.94
CA LYS A 262 5.31 6.10 -12.79
C LYS A 262 5.78 7.49 -12.36
N GLN A 263 5.86 7.76 -11.07
CA GLN A 263 6.34 9.04 -10.54
C GLN A 263 7.83 9.25 -10.88
N VAL A 264 8.68 8.24 -10.65
CA VAL A 264 10.09 8.31 -11.04
C VAL A 264 10.24 8.49 -12.55
N ALA A 265 9.46 7.75 -13.33
CA ALA A 265 9.48 7.85 -14.79
C ALA A 265 9.06 9.23 -15.32
N SER A 266 8.19 9.93 -14.58
CA SER A 266 7.76 11.30 -14.90
C SER A 266 8.77 12.35 -14.45
N GLN A 267 9.29 12.21 -13.21
CA GLN A 267 10.16 13.22 -12.58
C GLN A 267 11.62 13.18 -13.06
N ILE A 268 12.14 11.98 -13.32
CA ILE A 268 13.51 11.71 -13.75
C ILE A 268 13.56 10.61 -14.83
N PRO A 269 13.11 10.88 -16.08
CA PRO A 269 12.94 9.86 -17.12
C PRO A 269 14.19 9.04 -17.43
N GLY A 270 15.39 9.63 -17.27
CA GLY A 270 16.68 8.98 -17.52
C GLY A 270 17.02 7.86 -16.51
N GLU A 271 16.41 7.86 -15.34
CA GLU A 271 16.76 6.95 -14.24
C GLU A 271 15.87 5.67 -14.16
N LYS A 272 15.00 5.44 -15.14
CA LYS A 272 14.06 4.29 -15.16
C LYS A 272 14.76 2.94 -15.00
N LYS A 273 15.86 2.71 -15.74
CA LYS A 273 16.62 1.44 -15.67
C LYS A 273 17.28 1.26 -14.31
N ARG A 274 17.86 2.34 -13.76
CA ARG A 274 18.48 2.34 -12.44
C ARG A 274 17.44 2.08 -11.34
N TYR A 275 16.26 2.73 -11.44
CA TYR A 275 15.16 2.48 -10.53
C TYR A 275 14.73 1.00 -10.56
N PHE A 276 14.52 0.43 -11.75
CA PHE A 276 14.13 -0.97 -11.89
C PHE A 276 15.14 -1.92 -11.24
N GLY A 277 16.44 -1.71 -11.47
CA GLY A 277 17.50 -2.52 -10.86
C GLY A 277 17.50 -2.42 -9.32
N TRP A 278 17.52 -1.20 -8.79
CA TRP A 278 17.46 -0.96 -7.34
C TRP A 278 16.19 -1.50 -6.72
N PHE A 279 15.05 -1.29 -7.39
CA PHE A 279 13.75 -1.78 -6.95
C PHE A 279 13.75 -3.30 -6.81
N THR A 280 14.20 -4.03 -7.85
CA THR A 280 14.20 -5.49 -7.86
C THR A 280 15.12 -6.05 -6.76
N VAL A 281 16.36 -5.55 -6.68
CA VAL A 281 17.33 -6.02 -5.68
C VAL A 281 16.83 -5.76 -4.26
N ALA A 282 16.33 -4.55 -4.00
CA ALA A 282 15.85 -4.21 -2.67
C ALA A 282 14.59 -5.01 -2.29
N ASN A 283 13.60 -5.11 -3.19
CA ASN A 283 12.38 -5.88 -2.89
C ASN A 283 12.66 -7.36 -2.64
N VAL A 284 13.53 -7.99 -3.43
CA VAL A 284 13.96 -9.39 -3.20
C VAL A 284 14.73 -9.48 -1.88
N GLY A 285 15.62 -8.51 -1.59
CA GLY A 285 16.38 -8.45 -0.35
C GLY A 285 15.51 -8.34 0.91
N PHE A 286 14.33 -7.72 0.82
CA PHE A 286 13.35 -7.71 1.91
C PHE A 286 12.44 -8.94 1.92
N LEU A 287 12.02 -9.43 0.74
CA LEU A 287 11.13 -10.58 0.63
C LEU A 287 11.73 -11.87 1.18
N LEU A 288 12.98 -12.19 0.83
CA LEU A 288 13.61 -13.45 1.23
C LEU A 288 13.73 -13.63 2.75
N PRO A 289 14.24 -12.65 3.53
CA PRO A 289 14.24 -12.76 4.98
C PRO A 289 12.86 -12.89 5.61
N LEU A 290 11.85 -12.21 5.07
CA LEU A 290 10.48 -12.29 5.59
C LEU A 290 9.85 -13.65 5.31
N LEU A 291 10.13 -14.27 4.15
CA LEU A 291 9.73 -15.64 3.86
C LEU A 291 10.44 -16.65 4.78
N PHE A 292 11.71 -16.43 5.08
CA PHE A 292 12.45 -17.26 6.04
C PHE A 292 11.82 -17.20 7.44
N ILE A 293 11.46 -16.00 7.90
CA ILE A 293 10.76 -15.81 9.17
C ILE A 293 9.40 -16.52 9.18
N ASN A 294 8.66 -16.46 8.05
CA ASN A 294 7.41 -17.20 7.93
C ASN A 294 7.59 -18.72 8.09
N GLY A 295 8.71 -19.27 7.69
CA GLY A 295 9.02 -20.68 7.88
C GLY A 295 9.41 -21.07 9.32
N LEU A 296 9.69 -20.07 10.18
CA LEU A 296 10.02 -20.25 11.60
C LEU A 296 8.81 -20.06 12.54
N LEU A 297 7.79 -19.33 12.10
CA LEU A 297 6.55 -19.06 12.84
C LEU A 297 5.48 -20.11 12.55
#